data_2810d550a0d8c31b3796fc1efc88c83e
#
_entry.id   2810d550a0d8c31b3796fc1efc88c83e
#
_cell.length_a   1.000
_cell.length_b   1.000
_cell.length_c   1.000
_cell.angle_alpha   90.00
_cell.angle_beta   90.00
_cell.angle_gamma   90.00
#
_symmetry.space_group_name_H-M   'P 1'
#
loop_
_entity.id
_entity.type
_entity.pdbx_description
1 polymer ?
#
loop_
_entity_poly.entity_id
_entity_poly.type
_entity_poly.pdbx_seq_one_letter_code
_entity_poly.pdbx_strand_id
1 'polypeptide(L)'
;STAFSATNTHMHVEKLKYTIWAADAERAVNFYQTCFGASVVRQNPHITEIEVAGSLIAIHGGGEGKRTWTGLTFQVPDVVVGAAEIVAAGGMCEREPQPEDGEAPHLAMCEDSDGNQIMLSRARS
;
A
#
# COMPACT_ATOMS: atom_id res chain seq x y z
N SER A 1 9.70 33.32 -12.55
CA SER A 1 8.56 32.70 -12.44
C SER A 1 7.81 32.57 -13.62
N THR A 2 7.16 31.67 -13.67
CA THR A 2 6.37 31.39 -14.68
C THR A 2 5.03 31.83 -14.53
N ALA A 3 4.67 32.67 -15.34
CA ALA A 3 3.33 33.04 -15.40
C ALA A 3 2.54 31.86 -15.86
N PHE A 4 1.42 31.62 -15.22
CA PHE A 4 0.53 30.60 -15.67
C PHE A 4 -0.10 31.04 -16.97
N SER A 5 -0.09 30.18 -17.94
CA SER A 5 -0.79 30.41 -19.18
C SER A 5 -2.27 30.54 -18.89
N ALA A 6 -2.95 31.39 -19.60
CA ALA A 6 -4.40 31.53 -19.45
C ALA A 6 -5.16 30.24 -19.77
N THR A 7 -4.54 29.30 -20.48
CA THR A 7 -5.13 28.02 -20.79
C THR A 7 -4.83 26.97 -19.74
N ASN A 8 -3.90 27.25 -18.81
CA ASN A 8 -3.59 26.32 -17.73
C ASN A 8 -4.55 26.53 -16.59
N THR A 9 -5.52 25.66 -16.46
CA THR A 9 -6.52 25.73 -15.39
C THR A 9 -6.24 24.76 -14.25
N HIS A 10 -5.16 24.02 -14.30
CA HIS A 10 -4.75 23.08 -13.26
C HIS A 10 -3.23 23.11 -13.13
N MET A 11 -2.74 22.62 -11.99
CA MET A 11 -1.29 22.57 -11.79
C MET A 11 -0.70 21.39 -12.55
N HIS A 12 0.58 21.51 -12.89
CA HIS A 12 1.32 20.43 -13.53
C HIS A 12 1.82 19.47 -12.44
N VAL A 13 1.31 18.24 -12.43
CA VAL A 13 1.73 17.23 -11.48
C VAL A 13 2.77 16.35 -12.14
N GLU A 14 3.99 16.36 -11.60
CA GLU A 14 5.10 15.59 -12.17
C GLU A 14 5.04 14.12 -11.76
N LYS A 15 4.51 13.85 -10.58
CA LYS A 15 4.51 12.50 -10.05
C LYS A 15 3.49 12.40 -8.94
N LEU A 16 2.80 11.27 -8.85
CA LEU A 16 1.86 10.99 -7.78
C LEU A 16 2.41 9.86 -6.94
N LYS A 17 2.41 10.02 -5.64
CA LYS A 17 2.80 8.95 -4.73
C LYS A 17 1.92 8.97 -3.50
N TYR A 18 1.73 7.80 -2.90
CA TYR A 18 0.98 7.66 -1.67
C TYR A 18 1.96 7.53 -0.51
N THR A 19 1.83 8.38 0.49
CA THR A 19 2.75 8.37 1.63
C THR A 19 2.10 7.71 2.83
N ILE A 20 2.81 6.76 3.43
CA ILE A 20 2.41 6.11 4.68
C ILE A 20 3.53 6.26 5.70
N TRP A 21 3.19 6.16 6.96
CA TRP A 21 4.15 6.30 8.06
C TRP A 21 4.38 4.95 8.74
N ALA A 22 5.60 4.74 9.20
CA ALA A 22 5.97 3.52 9.90
C ALA A 22 6.78 3.87 11.13
N ALA A 23 6.55 3.14 12.22
CA ALA A 23 7.38 3.25 13.41
C ALA A 23 8.77 2.69 13.12
N ASP A 24 8.83 1.64 12.32
CA ASP A 24 10.06 1.00 11.87
C ASP A 24 10.05 0.95 10.34
N ALA A 25 10.65 1.96 9.72
CA ALA A 25 10.61 2.09 8.27
C ALA A 25 11.30 0.93 7.55
N GLU A 26 12.40 0.42 8.12
CA GLU A 26 13.11 -0.72 7.52
C GLU A 26 12.23 -1.97 7.50
N ARG A 27 11.54 -2.23 8.61
CA ARG A 27 10.62 -3.35 8.70
C ARG A 27 9.47 -3.21 7.71
N ALA A 28 8.95 -1.98 7.57
CA ALA A 28 7.87 -1.72 6.62
C ALA A 28 8.31 -1.95 5.18
N VAL A 29 9.49 -1.45 4.80
CA VAL A 29 10.03 -1.68 3.46
C VAL A 29 10.19 -3.19 3.20
N ASN A 30 10.73 -3.90 4.17
CA ASN A 30 10.88 -5.36 4.07
C ASN A 30 9.54 -6.06 3.87
N PHE A 31 8.52 -5.61 4.60
CA PHE A 31 7.17 -6.17 4.46
C PHE A 31 6.68 -6.04 3.02
N TYR A 32 6.76 -4.83 2.45
CA TYR A 32 6.27 -4.59 1.09
C TYR A 32 7.11 -5.30 0.04
N GLN A 33 8.42 -5.43 0.26
CA GLN A 33 9.27 -6.20 -0.64
C GLN A 33 8.90 -7.67 -0.62
N THR A 34 8.74 -8.25 0.57
CA THR A 34 8.45 -9.67 0.74
C THR A 34 7.04 -10.00 0.26
N CYS A 35 6.07 -9.16 0.60
CA CYS A 35 4.67 -9.45 0.35
C CYS A 35 4.25 -9.13 -1.08
N PHE A 36 4.70 -8.01 -1.62
CA PHE A 36 4.24 -7.51 -2.92
C PHE A 36 5.34 -7.42 -3.98
N GLY A 37 6.55 -7.82 -3.66
CA GLY A 37 7.65 -7.70 -4.60
C GLY A 37 8.03 -6.26 -4.91
N ALA A 38 7.83 -5.37 -3.94
CA ALA A 38 8.14 -3.95 -4.12
C ALA A 38 9.62 -3.74 -4.43
N SER A 39 9.90 -2.75 -5.29
CA SER A 39 11.25 -2.33 -5.61
C SER A 39 11.54 -0.99 -4.97
N VAL A 40 12.69 -0.83 -4.34
CA VAL A 40 13.11 0.46 -3.81
C VAL A 40 13.61 1.31 -4.97
N VAL A 41 12.99 2.47 -5.19
CA VAL A 41 13.37 3.36 -6.28
C VAL A 41 14.10 4.61 -5.81
N ARG A 42 13.95 4.97 -4.53
CA ARG A 42 14.64 6.10 -3.96
C ARG A 42 14.66 5.97 -2.45
N GLN A 43 15.76 6.41 -1.83
CA GLN A 43 15.90 6.32 -0.38
C GLN A 43 16.70 7.49 0.17
N ASN A 44 16.23 8.05 1.29
CA ASN A 44 17.00 9.00 2.09
C ASN A 44 16.74 8.66 3.57
N PRO A 45 17.37 9.33 4.54
CA PRO A 45 17.23 8.95 5.94
C PRO A 45 15.81 8.98 6.51
N HIS A 46 14.90 9.70 5.86
CA HIS A 46 13.54 9.88 6.38
C HIS A 46 12.47 9.16 5.57
N ILE A 47 12.72 8.94 4.29
CA ILE A 47 11.70 8.41 3.38
C ILE A 47 12.33 7.39 2.44
N THR A 48 11.62 6.28 2.22
CA THR A 48 11.96 5.31 1.19
C THR A 48 10.79 5.23 0.23
N GLU A 49 11.05 5.47 -1.05
CA GLU A 49 10.04 5.30 -2.08
C GLU A 49 10.17 3.92 -2.71
N ILE A 50 9.06 3.22 -2.77
CA ILE A 50 8.98 1.90 -3.36
C ILE A 50 7.97 1.91 -4.50
N GLU A 51 8.14 0.97 -5.42
CA GLU A 51 7.22 0.82 -6.55
C GLU A 51 6.59 -0.57 -6.51
N VAL A 52 5.27 -0.59 -6.68
CA VAL A 52 4.48 -1.81 -6.78
C VAL A 52 3.52 -1.62 -7.94
N ALA A 53 3.56 -2.53 -8.93
CA ALA A 53 2.65 -2.49 -10.07
C ALA A 53 2.60 -1.12 -10.76
N GLY A 54 3.74 -0.45 -10.85
CA GLY A 54 3.84 0.86 -11.50
C GLY A 54 3.41 2.04 -10.64
N SER A 55 3.00 1.79 -9.40
CA SER A 55 2.56 2.86 -8.47
C SER A 55 3.61 3.10 -7.41
N LEU A 56 3.69 4.33 -6.94
CA LEU A 56 4.68 4.73 -5.95
C LEU A 56 4.07 4.86 -4.56
N ILE A 57 4.75 4.27 -3.59
CA ILE A 57 4.42 4.38 -2.18
C ILE A 57 5.65 4.95 -1.49
N ALA A 58 5.48 6.03 -0.73
CA ALA A 58 6.56 6.59 0.07
C ALA A 58 6.35 6.13 1.52
N ILE A 59 7.36 5.51 2.10
CA ILE A 59 7.32 5.06 3.49
C ILE A 59 8.16 6.03 4.30
N HIS A 60 7.47 6.80 5.14
CA HIS A 60 8.10 7.81 6.00
C HIS A 60 8.31 7.22 7.40
N GLY A 61 9.51 7.42 7.95
CA GLY A 61 9.77 7.06 9.34
C GLY A 61 9.07 8.01 10.30
N GLY A 62 9.08 7.67 11.58
CA GLY A 62 8.50 8.52 12.62
C GLY A 62 7.03 8.29 12.89
N GLY A 63 6.46 7.24 12.35
CA GLY A 63 5.09 6.86 12.66
C GLY A 63 4.98 6.25 14.06
N GLU A 64 3.75 6.12 14.54
CA GLU A 64 3.49 5.60 15.88
C GLU A 64 3.25 4.09 15.92
N GLY A 65 3.13 3.46 14.76
CA GLY A 65 2.84 2.03 14.68
C GLY A 65 1.41 1.67 15.05
N LYS A 66 0.52 2.65 15.13
CA LYS A 66 -0.88 2.43 15.46
C LYS A 66 -1.68 2.13 14.20
N ARG A 67 -2.79 1.47 14.38
CA ARG A 67 -3.73 1.21 13.30
C ARG A 67 -4.14 2.51 12.64
N THR A 68 -3.90 2.62 11.34
CA THR A 68 -4.14 3.83 10.57
C THR A 68 -4.82 3.50 9.24
N TRP A 69 -5.90 4.19 8.94
CA TRP A 69 -6.57 4.07 7.66
C TRP A 69 -5.71 4.67 6.55
N THR A 70 -5.56 3.97 5.44
CA THR A 70 -4.81 4.49 4.31
C THR A 70 -5.63 4.55 3.02
N GLY A 71 -6.57 3.65 2.86
CA GLY A 71 -7.28 3.47 1.60
C GLY A 71 -6.45 2.77 0.54
N LEU A 72 -5.23 2.35 0.86
CA LEU A 72 -4.35 1.67 -0.08
C LEU A 72 -4.89 0.28 -0.39
N THR A 73 -5.13 0.01 -1.67
CA THR A 73 -5.73 -1.23 -2.12
C THR A 73 -4.86 -1.91 -3.16
N PHE A 74 -4.63 -3.20 -2.98
CA PHE A 74 -3.87 -4.01 -3.94
C PHE A 74 -4.84 -4.99 -4.57
N GLN A 75 -5.00 -4.91 -5.89
CA GLN A 75 -5.81 -5.89 -6.60
C GLN A 75 -4.95 -7.12 -6.89
N VAL A 76 -5.41 -8.27 -6.43
CA VAL A 76 -4.68 -9.54 -6.54
C VAL A 76 -5.61 -10.60 -7.14
N PRO A 77 -5.06 -11.70 -7.69
CA PRO A 77 -5.89 -12.76 -8.25
C PRO A 77 -6.73 -13.49 -7.21
N ASP A 78 -6.22 -13.63 -5.97
CA ASP A 78 -6.86 -14.42 -4.93
C ASP A 78 -6.63 -13.76 -3.58
N VAL A 79 -7.69 -13.23 -2.98
CA VAL A 79 -7.56 -12.50 -1.71
C VAL A 79 -7.34 -13.44 -0.51
N VAL A 80 -7.73 -14.70 -0.60
CA VAL A 80 -7.49 -15.67 0.48
C VAL A 80 -6.00 -15.98 0.56
N VAL A 81 -5.38 -16.27 -0.58
CA VAL A 81 -3.93 -16.51 -0.66
C VAL A 81 -3.18 -15.24 -0.27
N GLY A 82 -3.62 -14.10 -0.79
CA GLY A 82 -3.00 -12.82 -0.48
C GLY A 82 -3.03 -12.49 1.00
N ALA A 83 -4.17 -12.71 1.67
CA ALA A 83 -4.30 -12.48 3.11
C ALA A 83 -3.32 -13.35 3.89
N ALA A 84 -3.17 -14.62 3.51
CA ALA A 84 -2.21 -15.52 4.16
C ALA A 84 -0.77 -15.03 3.97
N GLU A 85 -0.46 -14.50 2.78
CA GLU A 85 0.88 -13.97 2.50
C GLU A 85 1.18 -12.72 3.34
N ILE A 86 0.17 -11.87 3.54
CA ILE A 86 0.31 -10.69 4.41
C ILE A 86 0.66 -11.12 5.83
N VAL A 87 -0.04 -12.11 6.36
CA VAL A 87 0.24 -12.60 7.72
C VAL A 87 1.64 -13.21 7.78
N ALA A 88 2.01 -14.00 6.80
CA ALA A 88 3.33 -14.63 6.75
C ALA A 88 4.47 -13.60 6.66
N ALA A 89 4.21 -12.44 6.08
CA ALA A 89 5.21 -11.37 5.93
C ALA A 89 5.29 -10.44 7.14
N GLY A 90 4.46 -10.66 8.16
CA GLY A 90 4.49 -9.84 9.38
C GLY A 90 3.33 -8.86 9.53
N GLY A 91 2.39 -8.87 8.62
CA GLY A 91 1.16 -8.10 8.74
C GLY A 91 0.08 -8.89 9.46
N MET A 92 -1.16 -8.43 9.37
CA MET A 92 -2.29 -9.15 9.95
C MET A 92 -3.54 -8.92 9.11
N CYS A 93 -4.54 -9.76 9.29
CA CYS A 93 -5.85 -9.61 8.70
C CYS A 93 -6.87 -9.54 9.82
N GLU A 94 -7.88 -8.69 9.66
CA GLU A 94 -8.90 -8.52 10.69
C GLU A 94 -9.72 -9.79 10.89
N ARG A 95 -9.95 -10.49 9.78
CA ARG A 95 -10.65 -11.76 9.77
C ARG A 95 -10.36 -12.47 8.46
N GLU A 96 -10.66 -13.76 8.44
CA GLU A 96 -10.51 -14.53 7.22
C GLU A 96 -11.51 -14.03 6.18
N PRO A 97 -11.07 -13.78 4.92
CA PRO A 97 -11.99 -13.35 3.87
C PRO A 97 -13.11 -14.36 3.64
N GLN A 98 -14.32 -13.88 3.44
CA GLN A 98 -15.50 -14.72 3.29
C GLN A 98 -16.06 -14.64 1.88
N PRO A 99 -16.59 -15.75 1.35
CA PRO A 99 -17.28 -15.75 0.06
C PRO A 99 -18.50 -14.81 0.08
N GLU A 100 -18.79 -14.23 -1.08
CA GLU A 100 -19.98 -13.37 -1.26
C GLU A 100 -20.76 -13.87 -2.45
N ASP A 101 -22.08 -14.01 -2.28
CA ASP A 101 -23.00 -14.40 -3.37
C ASP A 101 -22.54 -15.66 -4.13
N GLY A 102 -22.02 -16.64 -3.40
CA GLY A 102 -21.56 -17.88 -3.99
C GLY A 102 -20.23 -17.79 -4.74
N GLU A 103 -19.60 -16.63 -4.73
CA GLU A 103 -18.30 -16.43 -5.36
C GLU A 103 -17.18 -16.38 -4.32
N ALA A 104 -15.96 -16.60 -4.78
CA ALA A 104 -14.78 -16.45 -3.93
C ALA A 104 -14.72 -15.02 -3.37
N PRO A 105 -14.08 -14.81 -2.21
CA PRO A 105 -14.00 -13.49 -1.60
C PRO A 105 -13.42 -12.44 -2.55
N HIS A 106 -13.99 -11.23 -2.51
CA HIS A 106 -13.53 -10.10 -3.33
C HIS A 106 -12.68 -9.12 -2.54
N LEU A 107 -12.72 -9.18 -1.20
CA LEU A 107 -12.09 -8.18 -0.36
C LEU A 107 -11.46 -8.81 0.87
N ALA A 108 -10.30 -8.32 1.25
CA ALA A 108 -9.69 -8.62 2.54
C ALA A 108 -9.21 -7.33 3.17
N MET A 109 -9.51 -7.14 4.46
CA MET A 109 -9.06 -6.00 5.25
C MET A 109 -7.86 -6.44 6.07
N CYS A 110 -6.73 -5.83 5.82
CA CYS A 110 -5.47 -6.24 6.42
C CYS A 110 -4.72 -5.04 6.99
N GLU A 111 -3.59 -5.31 7.64
CA GLU A 111 -2.66 -4.29 8.10
C GLU A 111 -1.26 -4.71 7.69
N ASP A 112 -0.43 -3.73 7.36
CA ASP A 112 0.98 -3.98 7.11
C ASP A 112 1.71 -4.21 8.45
N SER A 113 3.03 -4.33 8.40
CA SER A 113 3.84 -4.60 9.59
C SER A 113 3.81 -3.47 10.63
N ASP A 114 3.32 -2.30 10.27
CA ASP A 114 3.34 -1.11 11.11
C ASP A 114 1.97 -0.51 11.37
N GLY A 115 0.91 -1.30 11.20
CA GLY A 115 -0.43 -0.89 11.56
C GLY A 115 -1.18 -0.11 10.48
N ASN A 116 -0.57 0.14 9.33
CA ASN A 116 -1.27 0.78 8.23
C ASN A 116 -2.28 -0.19 7.65
N GLN A 117 -3.54 0.21 7.64
CA GLN A 117 -4.58 -0.64 7.11
C GLN A 117 -4.53 -0.62 5.58
N ILE A 118 -4.46 -1.80 5.01
CA ILE A 118 -4.41 -2.00 3.57
C ILE A 118 -5.48 -3.00 3.17
N MET A 119 -5.93 -2.90 1.95
CA MET A 119 -6.98 -3.79 1.46
C MET A 119 -6.45 -4.62 0.30
N LEU A 120 -6.93 -5.84 0.22
CA LEU A 120 -6.77 -6.64 -0.98
C LEU A 120 -8.12 -6.71 -1.67
N SER A 121 -8.12 -6.62 -2.97
CA SER A 121 -9.34 -6.78 -3.76
C SER A 121 -9.05 -7.72 -4.93
N ARG A 122 -10.10 -8.34 -5.43
CA ARG A 122 -10.04 -9.18 -6.61
C ARG A 122 -10.92 -8.55 -7.69
N ALA A 123 -10.48 -8.62 -8.92
CA ALA A 123 -11.29 -8.14 -10.03
C ALA A 123 -12.63 -8.90 -10.05
N ARG A 124 -13.72 -8.18 -10.26
CA ARG A 124 -15.03 -8.79 -10.43
C ARG A 124 -15.20 -9.20 -11.90
N SER A 125 -15.76 -10.35 -12.07
CA SER A 125 -16.02 -10.86 -13.43
C SER A 125 -17.32 -10.28 -14.00
#